data_b684df74d7fb105f1c1d282eeff12873
#
_entry.id   b684df74d7fb105f1c1d282eeff12873
#
_cell.length_a   1.000
_cell.length_b   1.000
_cell.length_c   1.000
_cell.angle_alpha   90.00
_cell.angle_beta   90.00
_cell.angle_gamma   90.00
#
_symmetry.space_group_name_H-M   'P 1'
#
loop_
_entity.id
_entity.type
_entity.pdbx_description
1 polymer ?
#
loop_
_entity_poly.entity_id
_entity_poly.type
_entity_poly.pdbx_seq_one_letter_code
_entity_poly.pdbx_strand_id
1 'polypeptide(L)'
;MLSDIQELLDRYNAWLKTNTNLREIQDWVEITTPYVDRHNDQLQIYARRENGHFLLTDDGYTIRDLESSGCGLSTPKRQELLKMTLNGFGVRVTDEQLQVTATPENFPLRKHSLIQAMLAVNDLFCLAEPIVKSLFFEDVVTWLDENDVRYTPKVRFTGTSGYDHNFDFVIPKSRKAPERILRAINRPSRSTAETFIHAWSDT
;
A
#
# COMPACT_ATOMS: atom_id res chain seq x y z
N MET A 1 -25.19 -18.19 -26.26
CA MET A 1 -24.66 -17.36 -25.12
C MET A 1 -24.11 -18.21 -23.98
N LEU A 2 -24.84 -19.15 -23.34
CA LEU A 2 -24.29 -19.97 -22.25
C LEU A 2 -23.12 -20.85 -22.74
N SER A 3 -23.28 -21.54 -23.88
CA SER A 3 -22.24 -22.36 -24.52
C SER A 3 -20.98 -21.52 -24.84
N ASP A 4 -21.18 -20.32 -25.35
CA ASP A 4 -20.07 -19.44 -25.74
C ASP A 4 -19.27 -18.97 -24.51
N ILE A 5 -19.98 -18.66 -23.44
CA ILE A 5 -19.33 -18.30 -22.15
C ILE A 5 -18.59 -19.49 -21.55
N GLN A 6 -19.16 -20.71 -21.65
CA GLN A 6 -18.48 -21.92 -21.18
C GLN A 6 -17.17 -22.14 -21.94
N GLU A 7 -17.18 -22.02 -23.28
CA GLU A 7 -15.96 -22.13 -24.08
C GLU A 7 -14.90 -21.07 -23.70
N LEU A 8 -15.33 -19.82 -23.45
CA LEU A 8 -14.42 -18.77 -23.01
C LEU A 8 -13.82 -19.04 -21.64
N LEU A 9 -14.59 -19.61 -20.70
CA LEU A 9 -14.09 -20.03 -19.39
C LEU A 9 -13.08 -21.19 -19.53
N ASP A 10 -13.31 -22.13 -20.40
CA ASP A 10 -12.39 -23.24 -20.66
C ASP A 10 -11.06 -22.70 -21.24
N ARG A 11 -11.11 -21.73 -22.16
CA ARG A 11 -9.93 -21.02 -22.68
C ARG A 11 -9.20 -20.26 -21.58
N TYR A 12 -9.93 -19.59 -20.68
CA TYR A 12 -9.34 -18.90 -19.53
C TYR A 12 -8.62 -19.88 -18.58
N ASN A 13 -9.24 -21.02 -18.27
CA ASN A 13 -8.62 -22.06 -17.44
C ASN A 13 -7.35 -22.62 -18.09
N ALA A 14 -7.38 -22.87 -19.41
CA ALA A 14 -6.22 -23.29 -20.16
C ALA A 14 -5.10 -22.23 -20.13
N TRP A 15 -5.44 -20.96 -20.27
CA TRP A 15 -4.49 -19.86 -20.16
C TRP A 15 -3.86 -19.76 -18.77
N LEU A 16 -4.65 -19.86 -17.69
CA LEU A 16 -4.13 -19.90 -16.31
C LEU A 16 -3.12 -21.02 -16.12
N LYS A 17 -3.43 -22.22 -16.63
CA LYS A 17 -2.54 -23.38 -16.55
C LYS A 17 -1.24 -23.15 -17.31
N THR A 18 -1.30 -22.62 -18.53
CA THR A 18 -0.13 -22.38 -19.39
C THR A 18 0.78 -21.28 -18.82
N ASN A 19 0.20 -20.30 -18.10
CA ASN A 19 0.94 -19.18 -17.51
C ASN A 19 1.29 -19.40 -16.03
N THR A 20 1.11 -20.61 -15.50
CA THR A 20 1.60 -21.02 -14.18
C THR A 20 2.84 -21.90 -14.37
N ASN A 21 3.98 -21.46 -13.85
CA ASN A 21 5.25 -22.15 -13.96
C ASN A 21 5.71 -22.71 -12.61
N LEU A 22 6.41 -23.83 -12.64
CA LEU A 22 6.98 -24.47 -11.46
C LEU A 22 8.49 -24.53 -11.58
N ARG A 23 9.19 -24.23 -10.49
CA ARG A 23 10.63 -24.35 -10.39
C ARG A 23 11.03 -24.93 -9.04
N GLU A 24 11.85 -25.96 -9.02
CA GLU A 24 12.42 -26.51 -7.78
C GLU A 24 13.54 -25.62 -7.27
N ILE A 25 13.50 -25.30 -5.97
CA ILE A 25 14.52 -24.52 -5.27
C ILE A 25 14.79 -25.22 -3.93
N GLN A 26 15.82 -26.07 -3.92
CA GLN A 26 16.14 -26.92 -2.76
C GLN A 26 14.97 -27.82 -2.36
N ASP A 27 14.42 -27.66 -1.16
CA ASP A 27 13.24 -28.40 -0.63
C ASP A 27 11.91 -27.68 -0.87
N TRP A 28 11.92 -26.58 -1.61
CA TRP A 28 10.74 -25.82 -2.03
C TRP A 28 10.44 -25.95 -3.51
N VAL A 29 9.18 -25.76 -3.85
CA VAL A 29 8.73 -25.54 -5.22
C VAL A 29 8.18 -24.14 -5.33
N GLU A 30 8.82 -23.30 -6.15
CA GLU A 30 8.29 -22.01 -6.54
C GLU A 30 7.18 -22.18 -7.57
N ILE A 31 6.08 -21.50 -7.35
CA ILE A 31 4.92 -21.45 -8.23
C ILE A 31 4.78 -20.00 -8.70
N THR A 32 5.28 -19.69 -9.89
CA THR A 32 5.04 -18.40 -10.53
C THR A 32 3.61 -18.39 -11.09
N THR A 33 2.81 -17.43 -10.67
CA THR A 33 1.39 -17.33 -11.05
C THR A 33 1.18 -16.28 -12.15
N PRO A 34 0.06 -16.32 -12.91
CA PRO A 34 -0.28 -15.26 -13.86
C PRO A 34 -0.89 -14.01 -13.22
N TYR A 35 -1.01 -13.97 -11.90
CA TYR A 35 -1.48 -12.79 -11.18
C TYR A 35 -0.30 -11.84 -10.94
N VAL A 36 -0.57 -10.54 -11.04
CA VAL A 36 0.45 -9.51 -10.88
C VAL A 36 0.13 -8.61 -9.71
N ASP A 37 1.18 -8.07 -9.10
CA ASP A 37 1.08 -7.03 -8.08
C ASP A 37 0.94 -5.62 -8.70
N ARG A 38 0.99 -4.58 -7.88
CA ARG A 38 0.91 -3.17 -8.30
C ARG A 38 2.11 -2.70 -9.15
N HIS A 39 3.21 -3.45 -9.17
CA HIS A 39 4.40 -3.18 -10.00
C HIS A 39 4.34 -3.91 -11.35
N ASN A 40 3.25 -4.67 -11.57
CA ASN A 40 3.09 -5.57 -12.71
C ASN A 40 4.06 -6.76 -12.69
N ASP A 41 4.54 -7.14 -11.49
CA ASP A 41 5.37 -8.31 -11.27
C ASP A 41 4.51 -9.53 -10.92
N GLN A 42 4.85 -10.68 -11.49
CA GLN A 42 4.10 -11.92 -11.25
C GLN A 42 4.26 -12.39 -9.81
N LEU A 43 3.14 -12.68 -9.14
CA LEU A 43 3.14 -13.22 -7.78
C LEU A 43 3.74 -14.63 -7.76
N GLN A 44 4.68 -14.84 -6.83
CA GLN A 44 5.33 -16.11 -6.59
C GLN A 44 4.89 -16.68 -5.24
N ILE A 45 4.57 -17.98 -5.23
CA ILE A 45 4.24 -18.75 -4.04
C ILE A 45 5.27 -19.88 -3.91
N TYR A 46 5.75 -20.11 -2.72
CA TYR A 46 6.64 -21.21 -2.39
C TYR A 46 5.87 -22.28 -1.65
N ALA A 47 5.99 -23.53 -2.09
CA ALA A 47 5.33 -24.67 -1.49
C ALA A 47 6.34 -25.71 -1.03
N ARG A 48 6.17 -26.20 0.20
CA ARG A 48 6.98 -27.29 0.77
C ARG A 48 6.08 -28.33 1.44
N ARG A 49 6.47 -29.59 1.36
CA ARG A 49 5.77 -30.67 2.06
C ARG A 49 6.29 -30.79 3.50
N GLU A 50 5.36 -30.75 4.45
CA GLU A 50 5.65 -30.89 5.88
C GLU A 50 4.63 -31.84 6.53
N ASN A 51 5.10 -32.95 7.13
CA ASN A 51 4.27 -33.87 7.92
C ASN A 51 2.96 -34.30 7.22
N GLY A 52 3.02 -34.56 5.91
CA GLY A 52 1.85 -34.97 5.12
C GLY A 52 0.96 -33.82 4.60
N HIS A 53 1.25 -32.59 5.00
CA HIS A 53 0.61 -31.36 4.52
C HIS A 53 1.54 -30.56 3.62
N PHE A 54 1.02 -29.49 3.03
CA PHE A 54 1.81 -28.52 2.28
C PHE A 54 1.79 -27.18 3.01
N LEU A 55 2.95 -26.62 3.30
CA LEU A 55 3.10 -25.21 3.67
C LEU A 55 3.22 -24.42 2.40
N LEU A 56 2.39 -23.37 2.27
CA LEU A 56 2.43 -22.39 1.19
C LEU A 56 2.76 -21.03 1.77
N THR A 57 3.69 -20.29 1.15
CA THR A 57 4.11 -18.96 1.61
C THR A 57 4.47 -18.05 0.44
N ASP A 58 4.42 -16.73 0.66
CA ASP A 58 4.97 -15.69 -0.24
C ASP A 58 6.44 -15.38 0.04
N ASP A 59 7.07 -16.12 0.97
CA ASP A 59 8.43 -15.85 1.47
C ASP A 59 8.62 -14.40 1.97
N GLY A 60 7.56 -13.77 2.46
CA GLY A 60 7.56 -12.41 3.01
C GLY A 60 7.67 -11.30 1.96
N TYR A 61 7.56 -11.61 0.68
CA TYR A 61 7.63 -10.63 -0.40
C TYR A 61 6.61 -9.50 -0.21
N THR A 62 5.34 -9.83 0.06
CA THR A 62 4.26 -8.86 0.10
C THR A 62 4.42 -7.83 1.21
N ILE A 63 4.85 -8.25 2.40
CA ILE A 63 5.05 -7.34 3.54
C ILE A 63 6.28 -6.47 3.33
N ARG A 64 7.42 -7.06 2.91
CA ARG A 64 8.64 -6.30 2.62
C ARG A 64 8.46 -5.28 1.50
N ASP A 65 7.68 -5.60 0.49
CA ASP A 65 7.36 -4.68 -0.60
C ASP A 65 6.54 -3.47 -0.12
N LEU A 66 5.54 -3.68 0.75
CA LEU A 66 4.81 -2.59 1.39
C LEU A 66 5.73 -1.70 2.23
N GLU A 67 6.61 -2.29 3.03
CA GLU A 67 7.55 -1.55 3.88
C GLU A 67 8.52 -0.70 3.06
N SER A 68 9.08 -1.26 1.99
CA SER A 68 9.97 -0.55 1.06
C SER A 68 9.26 0.61 0.36
N SER A 69 7.94 0.53 0.20
CA SER A 69 7.08 1.60 -0.37
C SER A 69 6.61 2.64 0.67
N GLY A 70 7.12 2.58 1.91
CA GLY A 70 6.76 3.51 2.98
C GLY A 70 5.46 3.16 3.72
N CYS A 71 4.89 1.98 3.49
CA CYS A 71 3.74 1.46 4.21
C CYS A 71 4.16 0.47 5.30
N GLY A 72 5.02 0.89 6.25
CA GLY A 72 5.39 0.04 7.39
C GLY A 72 4.17 -0.40 8.19
N LEU A 73 4.06 -1.71 8.49
CA LEU A 73 2.93 -2.31 9.19
C LEU A 73 3.14 -2.46 10.71
N SER A 74 4.14 -1.78 11.29
CA SER A 74 4.57 -1.95 12.68
C SER A 74 3.64 -1.32 13.74
N THR A 75 2.75 -0.40 13.37
CA THR A 75 1.84 0.23 14.33
C THR A 75 0.67 -0.68 14.69
N PRO A 76 0.15 -0.64 15.95
CA PRO A 76 -0.96 -1.52 16.38
C PRO A 76 -2.17 -1.48 15.45
N LYS A 77 -2.59 -0.29 15.00
CA LYS A 77 -3.72 -0.14 14.06
C LYS A 77 -3.46 -0.77 12.70
N ARG A 78 -2.25 -0.67 12.17
CA ARG A 78 -1.89 -1.27 10.88
C ARG A 78 -1.74 -2.79 11.00
N GLN A 79 -1.23 -3.30 12.12
CA GLN A 79 -1.22 -4.73 12.41
C GLN A 79 -2.63 -5.30 12.54
N GLU A 80 -3.53 -4.57 13.20
CA GLU A 80 -4.95 -4.96 13.28
C GLU A 80 -5.60 -5.00 11.89
N LEU A 81 -5.35 -3.99 11.05
CA LEU A 81 -5.84 -3.95 9.68
C LEU A 81 -5.30 -5.12 8.84
N LEU A 82 -4.00 -5.41 8.93
CA LEU A 82 -3.40 -6.58 8.28
C LEU A 82 -4.08 -7.86 8.73
N LYS A 83 -4.26 -8.04 10.04
CA LYS A 83 -4.95 -9.20 10.61
C LYS A 83 -6.40 -9.32 10.12
N MET A 84 -7.15 -8.21 10.09
CA MET A 84 -8.51 -8.20 9.57
C MET A 84 -8.55 -8.59 8.09
N THR A 85 -7.64 -8.05 7.27
CA THR A 85 -7.51 -8.39 5.86
C THR A 85 -7.26 -9.89 5.66
N LEU A 86 -6.36 -10.47 6.43
CA LEU A 86 -5.97 -11.88 6.30
C LEU A 86 -7.00 -12.88 6.84
N ASN A 87 -7.77 -12.50 7.86
CA ASN A 87 -8.75 -13.39 8.49
C ASN A 87 -9.77 -13.94 7.49
N GLY A 88 -10.20 -13.12 6.52
CA GLY A 88 -11.16 -13.54 5.48
C GLY A 88 -10.64 -14.65 4.57
N PHE A 89 -9.31 -14.78 4.44
CA PHE A 89 -8.67 -15.76 3.56
C PHE A 89 -8.14 -16.99 4.30
N GLY A 90 -8.15 -16.97 5.65
CA GLY A 90 -7.56 -18.03 6.46
C GLY A 90 -6.04 -18.13 6.32
N VAL A 91 -5.38 -17.01 6.02
CA VAL A 91 -3.92 -16.85 5.90
C VAL A 91 -3.39 -16.23 7.19
N ARG A 92 -2.19 -16.62 7.60
CA ARG A 92 -1.49 -16.10 8.79
C ARG A 92 -0.22 -15.38 8.39
N VAL A 93 0.23 -14.47 9.28
CA VAL A 93 1.60 -13.94 9.23
C VAL A 93 2.46 -14.72 10.24
N THR A 94 3.58 -15.22 9.76
CA THR A 94 4.62 -15.85 10.59
C THR A 94 5.97 -15.37 10.08
N ASP A 95 6.77 -14.73 10.92
CA ASP A 95 8.08 -14.17 10.53
C ASP A 95 8.00 -13.29 9.26
N GLU A 96 7.04 -12.38 9.24
CA GLU A 96 6.74 -11.47 8.11
C GLU A 96 6.33 -12.16 6.79
N GLN A 97 6.05 -13.46 6.83
CA GLN A 97 5.61 -14.24 5.69
C GLN A 97 4.09 -14.49 5.76
N LEU A 98 3.40 -14.34 4.65
CA LEU A 98 2.02 -14.80 4.50
C LEU A 98 2.06 -16.32 4.31
N GLN A 99 1.39 -17.05 5.21
CA GLN A 99 1.46 -18.51 5.22
C GLN A 99 0.08 -19.15 5.35
N VAL A 100 -0.08 -20.29 4.67
CA VAL A 100 -1.25 -21.16 4.83
C VAL A 100 -0.84 -22.63 4.71
N THR A 101 -1.46 -23.49 5.51
CA THR A 101 -1.27 -24.95 5.41
C THR A 101 -2.40 -25.56 4.59
N ALA A 102 -2.06 -26.50 3.71
CA ALA A 102 -2.97 -27.20 2.82
C ALA A 102 -2.83 -28.71 2.93
N THR A 103 -3.94 -29.44 2.76
CA THR A 103 -3.92 -30.87 2.42
C THR A 103 -3.93 -31.03 0.90
N PRO A 104 -3.63 -32.22 0.34
CA PRO A 104 -3.77 -32.45 -1.10
C PRO A 104 -5.15 -32.05 -1.64
N GLU A 105 -6.22 -32.34 -0.88
CA GLU A 105 -7.62 -32.12 -1.30
C GLU A 105 -7.98 -30.64 -1.36
N ASN A 106 -7.47 -29.84 -0.41
CA ASN A 106 -7.80 -28.40 -0.31
C ASN A 106 -6.70 -27.48 -0.86
N PHE A 107 -5.61 -28.04 -1.40
CA PHE A 107 -4.50 -27.28 -1.96
C PHE A 107 -4.94 -26.21 -2.99
N PRO A 108 -5.84 -26.53 -3.95
CA PRO A 108 -6.29 -25.52 -4.92
C PRO A 108 -6.95 -24.31 -4.24
N LEU A 109 -7.83 -24.57 -3.27
CA LEU A 109 -8.51 -23.51 -2.52
C LEU A 109 -7.51 -22.69 -1.69
N ARG A 110 -6.58 -23.35 -0.99
CA ARG A 110 -5.59 -22.67 -0.14
C ARG A 110 -4.60 -21.84 -0.94
N LYS A 111 -4.14 -22.36 -2.09
CA LYS A 111 -3.33 -21.58 -3.04
C LYS A 111 -4.08 -20.34 -3.51
N HIS A 112 -5.33 -20.49 -3.89
CA HIS A 112 -6.18 -19.38 -4.32
C HIS A 112 -6.37 -18.35 -3.20
N SER A 113 -6.65 -18.79 -1.97
CA SER A 113 -6.78 -17.92 -0.80
C SER A 113 -5.50 -17.14 -0.51
N LEU A 114 -4.33 -17.78 -0.66
CA LEU A 114 -3.04 -17.09 -0.47
C LEU A 114 -2.83 -16.00 -1.53
N ILE A 115 -3.12 -16.27 -2.80
CA ILE A 115 -3.04 -15.27 -3.89
C ILE A 115 -3.95 -14.07 -3.57
N GLN A 116 -5.21 -14.33 -3.19
CA GLN A 116 -6.14 -13.26 -2.83
C GLN A 116 -5.65 -12.45 -1.62
N ALA A 117 -5.08 -13.12 -0.62
CA ALA A 117 -4.50 -12.47 0.54
C ALA A 117 -3.29 -11.58 0.15
N MET A 118 -2.38 -12.07 -0.71
CA MET A 118 -1.27 -11.29 -1.23
C MET A 118 -1.73 -10.03 -1.94
N LEU A 119 -2.72 -10.14 -2.83
CA LEU A 119 -3.31 -9.00 -3.54
C LEU A 119 -3.97 -8.02 -2.58
N ALA A 120 -4.80 -8.49 -1.66
CA ALA A 120 -5.48 -7.64 -0.69
C ALA A 120 -4.51 -6.93 0.27
N VAL A 121 -3.41 -7.60 0.67
CA VAL A 121 -2.36 -6.97 1.49
C VAL A 121 -1.56 -5.97 0.65
N ASN A 122 -1.26 -6.29 -0.61
CA ASN A 122 -0.57 -5.37 -1.52
C ASN A 122 -1.36 -4.06 -1.71
N ASP A 123 -2.70 -4.13 -1.74
CA ASP A 123 -3.58 -2.94 -1.85
C ASP A 123 -3.52 -2.02 -0.61
N LEU A 124 -2.95 -2.48 0.52
CA LEU A 124 -2.70 -1.62 1.68
C LEU A 124 -1.65 -0.53 1.41
N PHE A 125 -0.98 -0.53 0.25
CA PHE A 125 -0.05 0.53 -0.15
C PHE A 125 -0.70 1.92 -0.14
N CYS A 126 -2.02 2.01 -0.34
CA CYS A 126 -2.76 3.27 -0.24
C CYS A 126 -2.69 3.91 1.16
N LEU A 127 -2.26 3.15 2.18
CA LEU A 127 -1.99 3.65 3.52
C LEU A 127 -0.55 4.18 3.69
N ALA A 128 0.26 4.14 2.64
CA ALA A 128 1.62 4.67 2.67
C ALA A 128 1.59 6.17 3.01
N GLU A 129 2.52 6.59 3.84
CA GLU A 129 2.54 7.97 4.36
C GLU A 129 2.58 9.04 3.24
N PRO A 130 3.35 8.88 2.14
CA PRO A 130 3.35 9.84 1.05
C PRO A 130 1.98 9.98 0.37
N ILE A 131 1.25 8.86 0.17
CA ILE A 131 -0.06 8.85 -0.47
C ILE A 131 -1.10 9.53 0.42
N VAL A 132 -1.15 9.15 1.70
CA VAL A 132 -2.07 9.77 2.68
C VAL A 132 -1.82 11.28 2.80
N LYS A 133 -0.56 11.70 2.75
CA LYS A 133 -0.20 13.12 2.77
C LYS A 133 -0.63 13.84 1.49
N SER A 134 -0.51 13.20 0.33
CA SER A 134 -0.97 13.75 -0.95
C SER A 134 -2.49 13.91 -0.97
N LEU A 135 -3.24 12.90 -0.57
CA LEU A 135 -4.70 12.94 -0.49
C LEU A 135 -5.18 14.04 0.46
N PHE A 136 -4.56 14.17 1.63
CA PHE A 136 -4.89 15.25 2.57
C PHE A 136 -4.61 16.65 2.00
N PHE A 137 -3.54 16.80 1.22
CA PHE A 137 -3.27 18.06 0.52
C PHE A 137 -4.37 18.40 -0.50
N GLU A 138 -4.85 17.41 -1.26
CA GLU A 138 -5.96 17.56 -2.21
C GLU A 138 -7.28 17.92 -1.49
N ASP A 139 -7.57 17.32 -0.34
CA ASP A 139 -8.73 17.68 0.49
C ASP A 139 -8.68 19.14 0.94
N VAL A 140 -7.50 19.63 1.35
CA VAL A 140 -7.31 21.04 1.72
C VAL A 140 -7.50 21.97 0.53
N VAL A 141 -6.98 21.61 -0.65
CA VAL A 141 -7.19 22.36 -1.90
C VAL A 141 -8.67 22.45 -2.22
N THR A 142 -9.37 21.33 -2.22
CA THR A 142 -10.83 21.26 -2.48
C THR A 142 -11.59 22.16 -1.52
N TRP A 143 -11.26 22.10 -0.22
CA TRP A 143 -11.92 22.94 0.78
C TRP A 143 -11.67 24.44 0.55
N LEU A 144 -10.43 24.83 0.19
CA LEU A 144 -10.10 26.22 -0.10
C LEU A 144 -10.88 26.75 -1.30
N ASP A 145 -11.00 25.92 -2.36
CA ASP A 145 -11.75 26.26 -3.59
C ASP A 145 -13.26 26.39 -3.32
N GLU A 146 -13.85 25.42 -2.59
CA GLU A 146 -15.29 25.45 -2.21
C GLU A 146 -15.66 26.64 -1.34
N ASN A 147 -14.71 27.18 -0.56
CA ASN A 147 -14.91 28.35 0.31
C ASN A 147 -14.44 29.67 -0.35
N ASP A 148 -14.16 29.66 -1.66
CA ASP A 148 -13.69 30.83 -2.43
C ASP A 148 -12.46 31.54 -1.78
N VAL A 149 -11.56 30.74 -1.20
CA VAL A 149 -10.32 31.24 -0.60
C VAL A 149 -9.21 31.25 -1.64
N ARG A 150 -8.79 32.43 -2.07
CA ARG A 150 -7.66 32.57 -3.01
C ARG A 150 -6.35 32.18 -2.33
N TYR A 151 -5.55 31.36 -3.03
CA TYR A 151 -4.25 30.91 -2.53
C TYR A 151 -3.23 30.73 -3.68
N THR A 152 -1.96 30.71 -3.30
CA THR A 152 -0.85 30.24 -4.16
C THR A 152 -0.27 28.99 -3.54
N PRO A 153 -0.26 27.83 -4.23
CA PRO A 153 0.26 26.58 -3.68
C PRO A 153 1.79 26.50 -3.81
N LYS A 154 2.42 25.70 -2.92
CA LYS A 154 3.83 25.30 -2.97
C LYS A 154 4.79 26.47 -3.08
N VAL A 155 4.73 27.40 -2.15
CA VAL A 155 5.56 28.60 -2.12
C VAL A 155 6.82 28.37 -1.30
N ARG A 156 7.94 28.93 -1.75
CA ARG A 156 9.20 28.93 -1.05
C ARG A 156 9.56 30.35 -0.65
N PHE A 157 9.97 30.52 0.60
CA PHE A 157 10.52 31.79 1.11
C PHE A 157 11.93 31.54 1.64
N THR A 158 12.83 32.47 1.36
CA THR A 158 14.16 32.47 1.98
C THR A 158 14.06 33.22 3.29
N GLY A 159 14.38 32.57 4.40
CA GLY A 159 14.34 33.14 5.73
C GLY A 159 15.48 34.14 5.99
N THR A 160 15.37 34.87 7.10
CA THR A 160 16.39 35.79 7.57
C THR A 160 17.73 35.12 7.90
N SER A 161 17.69 33.81 8.24
CA SER A 161 18.85 32.95 8.41
C SER A 161 19.57 32.57 7.12
N GLY A 162 18.95 32.83 5.94
CA GLY A 162 19.42 32.43 4.64
C GLY A 162 18.95 30.98 4.23
N TYR A 163 18.19 30.29 5.09
CA TYR A 163 17.60 29.00 4.73
C TYR A 163 16.27 29.17 4.00
N ASP A 164 16.01 28.25 3.07
CA ASP A 164 14.75 28.19 2.34
C ASP A 164 13.70 27.40 3.09
N HIS A 165 12.53 27.99 3.27
CA HIS A 165 11.35 27.36 3.88
C HIS A 165 10.24 27.14 2.86
N ASN A 166 9.70 25.93 2.80
CA ASN A 166 8.60 25.58 1.92
C ASN A 166 7.28 25.62 2.70
N PHE A 167 6.29 26.30 2.15
CA PHE A 167 4.92 26.35 2.66
C PHE A 167 3.95 25.80 1.64
N ASP A 168 2.90 25.15 2.10
CA ASP A 168 1.94 24.49 1.21
C ASP A 168 1.05 25.51 0.51
N PHE A 169 0.68 26.62 1.20
CA PHE A 169 -0.16 27.66 0.63
C PHE A 169 0.22 29.05 1.17
N VAL A 170 0.05 30.05 0.31
CA VAL A 170 0.03 31.46 0.70
C VAL A 170 -1.33 32.04 0.36
N ILE A 171 -2.01 32.59 1.35
CA ILE A 171 -3.25 33.35 1.17
C ILE A 171 -2.88 34.82 1.06
N PRO A 172 -3.09 35.48 -0.09
CA PRO A 172 -2.69 36.87 -0.28
C PRO A 172 -3.45 37.80 0.68
N LYS A 173 -2.83 38.97 0.96
CA LYS A 173 -3.49 39.97 1.77
C LYS A 173 -4.82 40.43 1.15
N SER A 174 -5.78 40.74 2.01
CA SER A 174 -7.05 41.29 1.64
C SER A 174 -7.26 42.65 2.36
N ARG A 175 -8.39 43.33 2.10
CA ARG A 175 -8.75 44.52 2.87
C ARG A 175 -8.98 44.25 4.35
N LYS A 176 -9.26 42.98 4.73
CA LYS A 176 -9.63 42.54 6.09
C LYS A 176 -8.54 41.79 6.84
N ALA A 177 -7.53 41.28 6.13
CA ALA A 177 -6.51 40.41 6.74
C ALA A 177 -5.16 40.54 6.00
N PRO A 178 -4.03 40.45 6.76
CA PRO A 178 -2.70 40.40 6.16
C PRO A 178 -2.50 39.12 5.32
N GLU A 179 -1.37 39.04 4.63
CA GLU A 179 -0.91 37.81 4.01
C GLU A 179 -0.72 36.72 5.06
N ARG A 180 -1.06 35.50 4.72
CA ARG A 180 -0.98 34.33 5.63
C ARG A 180 -0.32 33.18 4.91
N ILE A 181 0.61 32.53 5.59
CA ILE A 181 1.24 31.30 5.14
C ILE A 181 0.63 30.13 5.89
N LEU A 182 0.44 29.01 5.19
CA LEU A 182 -0.20 27.80 5.71
C LEU A 182 0.62 26.56 5.40
N ARG A 183 0.58 25.62 6.31
CA ARG A 183 1.08 24.26 6.10
C ARG A 183 -0.02 23.26 6.43
N ALA A 184 -0.28 22.34 5.50
CA ALA A 184 -1.20 21.25 5.71
C ALA A 184 -0.51 20.15 6.53
N ILE A 185 -0.98 19.90 7.75
CA ILE A 185 -0.39 18.91 8.68
C ILE A 185 -1.44 17.85 8.95
N ASN A 186 -1.35 16.71 8.25
CA ASN A 186 -2.26 15.58 8.44
C ASN A 186 -2.08 14.90 9.81
N ARG A 187 -0.85 14.84 10.33
CA ARG A 187 -0.53 14.25 11.64
C ARG A 187 0.25 15.26 12.49
N PRO A 188 -0.43 16.10 13.25
CA PRO A 188 0.24 17.06 14.11
C PRO A 188 1.00 16.34 15.23
N SER A 189 2.26 16.74 15.40
CA SER A 189 3.13 16.32 16.50
C SER A 189 3.85 17.55 17.06
N ARG A 190 4.42 17.43 18.26
CA ARG A 190 5.22 18.49 18.85
C ARG A 190 6.38 18.89 17.93
N SER A 191 7.11 17.92 17.40
CA SER A 191 8.23 18.17 16.48
C SER A 191 7.79 18.87 15.20
N THR A 192 6.66 18.46 14.60
CA THR A 192 6.13 19.11 13.38
C THR A 192 5.71 20.55 13.66
N ALA A 193 5.10 20.82 14.83
CA ALA A 193 4.71 22.16 15.23
C ALA A 193 5.92 23.06 15.49
N GLU A 194 6.93 22.57 16.23
CA GLU A 194 8.18 23.30 16.50
C GLU A 194 8.91 23.64 15.19
N THR A 195 9.02 22.69 14.26
CA THR A 195 9.64 22.93 12.95
C THR A 195 8.87 23.99 12.14
N PHE A 196 7.54 23.95 12.19
CA PHE A 196 6.72 24.95 11.48
C PHE A 196 6.84 26.35 12.11
N ILE A 197 6.79 26.44 13.43
CA ILE A 197 6.97 27.72 14.16
C ILE A 197 8.35 28.32 13.86
N HIS A 198 9.40 27.50 13.85
CA HIS A 198 10.74 27.94 13.48
C HIS A 198 10.78 28.49 12.05
N ALA A 199 10.26 27.74 11.08
CA ALA A 199 10.22 28.17 9.69
C ALA A 199 9.42 29.48 9.50
N TRP A 200 8.29 29.60 10.21
CA TRP A 200 7.45 30.79 10.17
C TRP A 200 8.12 32.02 10.84
N SER A 201 8.85 31.80 11.92
CA SER A 201 9.54 32.89 12.63
C SER A 201 10.77 33.41 11.90
N ASP A 202 11.36 32.57 11.02
CA ASP A 202 12.55 32.94 10.23
C ASP A 202 12.16 33.62 8.90
N THR A 203 10.91 33.44 8.44
CA THR A 203 10.37 34.02 7.20
C THR A 203 9.78 35.40 7.44
#